data_8a16714748a6fb2a55b21d0260962046
#
_entry.id   8a16714748a6fb2a55b21d0260962046
#
_cell.length_a   1.000
_cell.length_b   1.000
_cell.length_c   1.000
_cell.angle_alpha   90.00
_cell.angle_beta   90.00
_cell.angle_gamma   90.00
#
_symmetry.space_group_name_H-M   'P 1'
#
loop_
_entity.id
_entity.type
_entity.pdbx_description
1 polymer ?
#
loop_
_entity_poly.entity_id
_entity_poly.type
_entity_poly.pdbx_seq_one_letter_code
_entity_poly.pdbx_strand_id
1 'polypeptide(L)'
;MEIDYPTGVQEPQLRMLWQLSFGDSEEFIAGFFASGYCPRRCRCAAENGNVAAALYWFDAEFRGQKFAYLYAVATHPDFRNRGLCRALMADAAACLTGRGYDGALLMPHDSGLRKMYGRMGYRDCCTVSEFSCEAGEAVALRPVSDAEFARLRREYLPPDGVIQEGANLSYLKSYAAFYAGGDFLLAAEHDGDSLTGMELLGNAAAAPGILGALGFSHGHFRTPGTALPGAMFRPLRPGADAPGYFGLIFD
;
A
#
# COMPACT_ATOMS: atom_id res chain seq x y z
N MET A 1 -23.22 9.67 -15.40
CA MET A 1 -22.04 9.05 -14.80
C MET A 1 -22.50 8.09 -13.74
N GLU A 2 -22.03 6.87 -13.79
CA GLU A 2 -22.39 5.79 -12.88
C GLU A 2 -21.12 5.35 -12.13
N ILE A 3 -21.22 5.06 -10.83
CA ILE A 3 -20.12 4.50 -10.04
C ILE A 3 -20.53 3.12 -9.58
N ASP A 4 -19.79 2.09 -10.00
CA ASP A 4 -20.08 0.70 -9.65
C ASP A 4 -18.80 -0.14 -9.65
N TYR A 5 -18.94 -1.44 -9.38
CA TYR A 5 -17.90 -2.42 -9.61
C TYR A 5 -17.59 -2.52 -11.10
N PRO A 6 -16.31 -2.63 -11.47
CA PRO A 6 -15.98 -2.80 -12.88
C PRO A 6 -16.48 -4.14 -13.43
N THR A 7 -16.87 -4.12 -14.68
CA THR A 7 -17.15 -5.33 -15.46
C THR A 7 -15.89 -5.79 -16.20
N GLY A 8 -15.84 -7.04 -16.66
CA GLY A 8 -14.68 -7.56 -17.40
C GLY A 8 -14.31 -6.77 -18.64
N VAL A 9 -15.29 -6.12 -19.30
CA VAL A 9 -15.03 -5.28 -20.49
C VAL A 9 -14.33 -3.96 -20.16
N GLN A 10 -14.30 -3.55 -18.89
CA GLN A 10 -13.67 -2.32 -18.44
C GLN A 10 -12.21 -2.52 -17.98
N GLU A 11 -11.75 -3.76 -17.79
CA GLU A 11 -10.38 -4.02 -17.33
C GLU A 11 -9.30 -3.38 -18.23
N PRO A 12 -9.36 -3.46 -19.57
CA PRO A 12 -8.38 -2.76 -20.42
C PRO A 12 -8.36 -1.25 -20.21
N GLN A 13 -9.53 -0.64 -19.93
CA GLN A 13 -9.62 0.79 -19.64
C GLN A 13 -9.06 1.14 -18.26
N LEU A 14 -9.21 0.26 -17.26
CA LEU A 14 -8.60 0.42 -15.94
C LEU A 14 -7.08 0.39 -16.03
N ARG A 15 -6.50 -0.51 -16.82
CA ARG A 15 -5.05 -0.58 -17.08
C ARG A 15 -4.54 0.71 -17.75
N MET A 16 -5.25 1.18 -18.78
CA MET A 16 -4.93 2.44 -19.45
C MET A 16 -5.01 3.63 -18.49
N LEU A 17 -6.06 3.72 -17.67
CA LEU A 17 -6.21 4.78 -16.66
C LEU A 17 -5.06 4.77 -15.66
N TRP A 18 -4.61 3.60 -15.24
CA TRP A 18 -3.46 3.45 -14.35
C TRP A 18 -2.19 4.01 -15.01
N GLN A 19 -1.86 3.55 -16.21
CA GLN A 19 -0.68 4.00 -16.94
C GLN A 19 -0.67 5.51 -17.17
N LEU A 20 -1.81 6.10 -17.55
CA LEU A 20 -1.97 7.54 -17.73
C LEU A 20 -1.83 8.36 -16.44
N SER A 21 -2.13 7.73 -15.29
CA SER A 21 -2.16 8.44 -14.00
C SER A 21 -0.85 8.35 -13.24
N PHE A 22 -0.14 7.23 -13.33
CA PHE A 22 1.05 6.93 -12.53
C PHE A 22 2.31 6.73 -13.36
N GLY A 23 2.20 6.39 -14.65
CA GLY A 23 3.34 6.21 -15.53
C GLY A 23 4.06 4.88 -15.36
N ASP A 24 3.49 3.95 -14.59
CA ASP A 24 4.07 2.64 -14.33
C ASP A 24 4.21 1.81 -15.60
N SER A 25 5.15 0.88 -15.60
CA SER A 25 5.38 -0.03 -16.71
C SER A 25 4.20 -0.99 -16.92
N GLU A 26 4.03 -1.47 -18.14
CA GLU A 26 3.00 -2.47 -18.46
C GLU A 26 3.19 -3.75 -17.63
N GLU A 27 4.43 -4.13 -17.35
CA GLU A 27 4.77 -5.30 -16.53
C GLU A 27 4.32 -5.12 -15.07
N PHE A 28 4.59 -3.95 -14.47
CA PHE A 28 4.13 -3.64 -13.12
C PHE A 28 2.60 -3.65 -13.02
N ILE A 29 1.91 -3.00 -13.98
CA ILE A 29 0.45 -3.00 -14.06
C ILE A 29 -0.08 -4.42 -14.23
N ALA A 30 0.53 -5.24 -15.10
CA ALA A 30 0.14 -6.64 -15.29
C ALA A 30 0.31 -7.46 -14.01
N GLY A 31 1.38 -7.23 -13.25
CA GLY A 31 1.62 -7.83 -11.93
C GLY A 31 0.49 -7.55 -10.94
N PHE A 32 0.04 -6.29 -10.85
CA PHE A 32 -1.10 -5.92 -10.02
C PHE A 32 -2.38 -6.65 -10.45
N PHE A 33 -2.71 -6.63 -11.74
CA PHE A 33 -3.93 -7.27 -12.23
C PHE A 33 -3.90 -8.80 -12.10
N ALA A 34 -2.72 -9.41 -12.08
CA ALA A 34 -2.57 -10.85 -11.87
C ALA A 34 -2.63 -11.27 -10.38
N SER A 35 -2.15 -10.45 -9.45
CA SER A 35 -1.95 -10.85 -8.05
C SER A 35 -2.70 -10.02 -7.00
N GLY A 36 -2.96 -8.73 -7.27
CA GLY A 36 -3.60 -7.79 -6.34
C GLY A 36 -5.04 -7.45 -6.68
N TYR A 37 -5.36 -7.39 -7.97
CA TYR A 37 -6.67 -6.97 -8.45
C TYR A 37 -7.79 -7.95 -8.10
N CYS A 38 -8.91 -7.38 -7.68
CA CYS A 38 -10.18 -8.09 -7.56
C CYS A 38 -11.32 -7.12 -7.92
N PRO A 39 -12.19 -7.44 -8.89
CA PRO A 39 -13.30 -6.56 -9.27
C PRO A 39 -14.15 -6.10 -8.07
N ARG A 40 -14.35 -6.98 -7.08
CA ARG A 40 -15.07 -6.65 -5.84
C ARG A 40 -14.30 -5.78 -4.88
N ARG A 41 -13.03 -5.49 -5.15
CA ARG A 41 -12.18 -4.54 -4.41
C ARG A 41 -11.74 -3.39 -5.31
N CYS A 42 -12.62 -2.99 -6.21
CA CYS A 42 -12.46 -1.83 -7.08
C CYS A 42 -13.79 -1.09 -7.18
N ARG A 43 -13.75 0.24 -7.22
CA ARG A 43 -14.88 1.08 -7.67
C ARG A 43 -14.40 1.89 -8.86
N CYS A 44 -15.22 1.97 -9.88
CA CYS A 44 -14.93 2.82 -11.03
C CYS A 44 -16.12 3.71 -11.39
N ALA A 45 -15.82 4.93 -11.80
CA ALA A 45 -16.78 5.87 -12.36
C ALA A 45 -16.70 5.80 -13.88
N ALA A 46 -17.83 5.53 -14.54
CA ALA A 46 -17.89 5.49 -15.98
C ALA A 46 -18.87 6.54 -16.54
N GLU A 47 -18.53 7.13 -17.68
CA GLU A 47 -19.38 8.04 -18.43
C GLU A 47 -19.41 7.59 -19.88
N ASN A 48 -20.64 7.31 -20.40
CA ASN A 48 -20.85 6.81 -21.76
C ASN A 48 -20.01 5.55 -22.09
N GLY A 49 -19.85 4.64 -21.11
CA GLY A 49 -19.08 3.40 -21.26
C GLY A 49 -17.56 3.56 -21.09
N ASN A 50 -17.04 4.78 -20.90
CA ASN A 50 -15.62 5.04 -20.68
C ASN A 50 -15.33 5.19 -19.19
N VAL A 51 -14.28 4.52 -18.69
CA VAL A 51 -13.80 4.67 -17.32
C VAL A 51 -13.14 6.02 -17.16
N ALA A 52 -13.73 6.86 -16.29
CA ALA A 52 -13.28 8.21 -16.01
C ALA A 52 -12.46 8.31 -14.73
N ALA A 53 -12.72 7.43 -13.75
CA ALA A 53 -11.95 7.35 -12.50
C ALA A 53 -12.06 5.94 -11.92
N ALA A 54 -11.05 5.54 -11.16
CA ALA A 54 -11.06 4.25 -10.46
C ALA A 54 -10.27 4.35 -9.14
N LEU A 55 -10.57 3.47 -8.21
CA LEU A 55 -9.77 3.18 -7.04
C LEU A 55 -9.88 1.69 -6.69
N TYR A 56 -8.87 1.21 -6.03
CA TYR A 56 -8.78 -0.18 -5.57
C TYR A 56 -8.58 -0.20 -4.06
N TRP A 57 -8.74 -1.37 -3.44
CA TRP A 57 -8.34 -1.53 -2.04
C TRP A 57 -7.88 -2.93 -1.74
N PHE A 58 -7.07 -3.03 -0.71
CA PHE A 58 -6.68 -4.28 -0.08
C PHE A 58 -7.33 -4.38 1.30
N ASP A 59 -7.62 -5.61 1.72
CA ASP A 59 -8.10 -5.85 3.08
C ASP A 59 -6.93 -5.73 4.06
N ALA A 60 -7.16 -5.07 5.17
CA ALA A 60 -6.22 -4.94 6.27
C ALA A 60 -6.97 -5.08 7.60
N GLU A 61 -6.23 -5.31 8.68
CA GLU A 61 -6.80 -5.47 10.01
C GLU A 61 -6.01 -4.67 11.04
N PHE A 62 -6.72 -4.08 11.99
CA PHE A 62 -6.14 -3.45 13.16
C PHE A 62 -7.00 -3.72 14.39
N ARG A 63 -6.44 -4.42 15.40
CA ARG A 63 -7.13 -4.78 16.66
C ARG A 63 -8.49 -5.47 16.45
N GLY A 64 -8.56 -6.39 15.49
CA GLY A 64 -9.78 -7.10 15.13
C GLY A 64 -10.79 -6.28 14.30
N GLN A 65 -10.48 -5.02 13.99
CA GLN A 65 -11.28 -4.16 13.13
C GLN A 65 -10.85 -4.34 11.67
N LYS A 66 -11.81 -4.37 10.76
CA LYS A 66 -11.58 -4.56 9.33
C LYS A 66 -11.35 -3.23 8.64
N PHE A 67 -10.19 -3.07 8.02
CA PHE A 67 -9.79 -1.86 7.30
C PHE A 67 -9.63 -2.11 5.81
N ALA A 68 -9.86 -1.07 5.03
CA ALA A 68 -9.52 -1.04 3.61
C ALA A 68 -8.31 -0.12 3.39
N TYR A 69 -7.23 -0.65 2.83
CA TYR A 69 -6.13 0.15 2.30
C TYR A 69 -6.48 0.56 0.87
N LEU A 70 -6.86 1.83 0.68
CA LEU A 70 -7.18 2.39 -0.63
C LEU A 70 -5.89 2.61 -1.42
N TYR A 71 -5.88 2.11 -2.63
CA TYR A 71 -4.71 2.08 -3.49
C TYR A 71 -5.04 2.57 -4.89
N ALA A 72 -4.08 3.19 -5.57
CA ALA A 72 -4.14 3.65 -6.95
C ALA A 72 -5.43 4.42 -7.28
N VAL A 73 -5.71 5.47 -6.52
CA VAL A 73 -6.85 6.37 -6.74
C VAL A 73 -6.56 7.26 -7.93
N ALA A 74 -7.22 7.04 -9.05
CA ALA A 74 -6.95 7.70 -10.32
C ALA A 74 -8.17 8.42 -10.91
N THR A 75 -7.94 9.54 -11.59
CA THR A 75 -8.92 10.24 -12.43
C THR A 75 -8.29 10.59 -13.76
N HIS A 76 -8.92 10.13 -14.84
CA HIS A 76 -8.45 10.37 -16.21
C HIS A 76 -8.27 11.88 -16.46
N PRO A 77 -7.18 12.33 -17.10
CA PRO A 77 -6.87 13.74 -17.30
C PRO A 77 -8.06 14.57 -17.82
N ASP A 78 -8.77 14.08 -18.83
CA ASP A 78 -9.90 14.78 -19.46
C ASP A 78 -11.14 14.93 -18.55
N PHE A 79 -11.16 14.20 -17.43
CA PHE A 79 -12.26 14.20 -16.47
C PHE A 79 -11.89 14.86 -15.13
N ARG A 80 -10.68 15.41 -15.01
CA ARG A 80 -10.23 16.12 -13.79
C ARG A 80 -11.03 17.41 -13.58
N ASN A 81 -10.97 17.93 -12.35
CA ASN A 81 -11.65 19.15 -11.93
C ASN A 81 -13.18 19.12 -12.00
N ARG A 82 -13.80 17.95 -12.16
CA ARG A 82 -15.26 17.73 -12.19
C ARG A 82 -15.80 17.13 -10.90
N GLY A 83 -15.00 17.05 -9.85
CA GLY A 83 -15.40 16.46 -8.56
C GLY A 83 -15.43 14.91 -8.52
N LEU A 84 -14.97 14.22 -9.57
CA LEU A 84 -15.07 12.77 -9.71
C LEU A 84 -14.34 12.00 -8.61
N CYS A 85 -13.12 12.39 -8.29
CA CYS A 85 -12.36 11.77 -7.21
C CYS A 85 -13.14 11.82 -5.88
N ARG A 86 -13.75 12.98 -5.56
CA ARG A 86 -14.57 13.13 -4.36
C ARG A 86 -15.80 12.23 -4.38
N ALA A 87 -16.51 12.14 -5.51
CA ALA A 87 -17.68 11.29 -5.67
C ALA A 87 -17.30 9.81 -5.54
N LEU A 88 -16.22 9.38 -6.19
CA LEU A 88 -15.69 8.03 -6.12
C LEU A 88 -15.28 7.63 -4.70
N MET A 89 -14.58 8.51 -3.99
CA MET A 89 -14.17 8.29 -2.59
C MET A 89 -15.37 8.24 -1.62
N ALA A 90 -16.43 9.00 -1.88
CA ALA A 90 -17.66 8.96 -1.10
C ALA A 90 -18.44 7.66 -1.34
N ASP A 91 -18.54 7.23 -2.60
CA ASP A 91 -19.15 5.96 -2.98
C ASP A 91 -18.39 4.76 -2.38
N ALA A 92 -17.06 4.75 -2.53
CA ALA A 92 -16.22 3.72 -1.93
C ALA A 92 -16.40 3.63 -0.41
N ALA A 93 -16.48 4.77 0.29
CA ALA A 93 -16.72 4.78 1.73
C ALA A 93 -18.08 4.18 2.09
N ALA A 94 -19.15 4.49 1.34
CA ALA A 94 -20.47 3.91 1.52
C ALA A 94 -20.46 2.39 1.25
N CYS A 95 -19.83 1.97 0.15
CA CYS A 95 -19.66 0.56 -0.20
C CYS A 95 -18.93 -0.21 0.89
N LEU A 96 -17.79 0.31 1.38
CA LEU A 96 -16.99 -0.30 2.43
C LEU A 96 -17.76 -0.40 3.75
N THR A 97 -18.47 0.68 4.13
CA THR A 97 -19.34 0.68 5.33
C THR A 97 -20.41 -0.41 5.24
N GLY A 98 -21.07 -0.55 4.08
CA GLY A 98 -22.06 -1.59 3.82
C GLY A 98 -21.49 -3.02 3.86
N ARG A 99 -20.18 -3.17 3.61
CA ARG A 99 -19.45 -4.45 3.65
C ARG A 99 -18.77 -4.72 5.00
N GLY A 100 -19.04 -3.92 6.00
CA GLY A 100 -18.57 -4.15 7.36
C GLY A 100 -17.14 -3.69 7.63
N TYR A 101 -16.57 -2.78 6.82
CA TYR A 101 -15.30 -2.16 7.16
C TYR A 101 -15.50 -1.08 8.23
N ASP A 102 -14.56 -1.02 9.15
CA ASP A 102 -14.55 -0.07 10.26
C ASP A 102 -13.81 1.21 9.91
N GLY A 103 -12.81 1.12 9.02
CA GLY A 103 -12.00 2.26 8.59
C GLY A 103 -11.38 2.09 7.21
N ALA A 104 -10.92 3.21 6.65
CA ALA A 104 -10.15 3.25 5.41
C ALA A 104 -8.82 3.96 5.63
N LEU A 105 -7.76 3.38 5.09
CA LEU A 105 -6.38 3.90 5.07
C LEU A 105 -6.01 4.28 3.64
N LEU A 106 -5.17 5.27 3.48
CA LEU A 106 -4.48 5.58 2.23
C LEU A 106 -3.14 6.25 2.51
N MET A 107 -2.21 6.15 1.56
CA MET A 107 -0.94 6.86 1.59
C MET A 107 -0.95 7.97 0.54
N PRO A 108 -0.95 9.25 0.94
CA PRO A 108 -0.84 10.34 -0.02
C PRO A 108 0.60 10.51 -0.48
N HIS A 109 0.82 10.58 -1.79
CA HIS A 109 2.16 10.79 -2.36
C HIS A 109 2.76 12.15 -1.97
N ASP A 110 1.93 13.19 -1.84
CA ASP A 110 2.39 14.55 -1.56
C ASP A 110 1.49 15.32 -0.58
N SER A 111 1.95 16.50 -0.16
CA SER A 111 1.23 17.37 0.77
C SER A 111 -0.07 17.97 0.18
N GLY A 112 -0.18 18.08 -1.15
CA GLY A 112 -1.39 18.55 -1.84
C GLY A 112 -2.49 17.52 -1.77
N LEU A 113 -2.15 16.26 -2.04
CA LEU A 113 -3.05 15.11 -1.89
C LEU A 113 -3.45 14.92 -0.42
N ARG A 114 -2.52 15.08 0.53
CA ARG A 114 -2.82 15.02 1.96
C ARG A 114 -3.87 16.06 2.37
N LYS A 115 -3.73 17.30 1.90
CA LYS A 115 -4.75 18.35 2.12
C LYS A 115 -6.08 18.01 1.45
N MET A 116 -6.04 17.43 0.25
CA MET A 116 -7.24 17.02 -0.49
C MET A 116 -8.00 15.92 0.26
N TYR A 117 -7.33 14.86 0.71
CA TYR A 117 -7.94 13.78 1.48
C TYR A 117 -8.40 14.24 2.87
N GLY A 118 -7.69 15.19 3.49
CA GLY A 118 -8.13 15.84 4.72
C GLY A 118 -9.53 16.46 4.62
N ARG A 119 -9.84 17.10 3.47
CA ARG A 119 -11.19 17.65 3.18
C ARG A 119 -12.25 16.55 2.94
N MET A 120 -11.84 15.30 2.78
CA MET A 120 -12.71 14.13 2.64
C MET A 120 -12.83 13.33 3.95
N GLY A 121 -12.31 13.87 5.07
CA GLY A 121 -12.42 13.28 6.40
C GLY A 121 -11.28 12.35 6.79
N TYR A 122 -10.22 12.25 6.01
CA TYR A 122 -9.01 11.54 6.38
C TYR A 122 -8.14 12.39 7.32
N ARG A 123 -7.48 11.75 8.28
CA ARG A 123 -6.57 12.39 9.23
C ARG A 123 -5.26 11.63 9.26
N ASP A 124 -4.15 12.31 9.50
CA ASP A 124 -2.86 11.68 9.75
C ASP A 124 -2.98 10.75 10.96
N CYS A 125 -2.47 9.53 10.84
CA CYS A 125 -2.56 8.54 11.90
C CYS A 125 -1.26 7.77 12.13
N CYS A 126 -0.53 7.48 11.08
CA CYS A 126 0.64 6.63 11.11
C CYS A 126 1.91 7.46 10.89
N THR A 127 2.99 7.00 11.48
CA THR A 127 4.32 7.55 11.25
C THR A 127 5.33 6.45 10.93
N VAL A 128 6.39 6.80 10.23
CA VAL A 128 7.50 5.93 9.87
C VAL A 128 8.82 6.67 10.04
N SER A 129 9.92 5.95 10.05
CA SER A 129 11.27 6.49 9.86
C SER A 129 11.89 5.87 8.62
N GLU A 130 12.69 6.66 7.92
CA GLU A 130 13.42 6.22 6.74
C GLU A 130 14.89 6.61 6.89
N PHE A 131 15.79 5.78 6.38
CA PHE A 131 17.22 6.03 6.38
C PHE A 131 17.90 5.30 5.23
N SER A 132 19.03 5.81 4.79
CA SER A 132 19.91 5.16 3.83
C SER A 132 21.21 4.74 4.50
N CYS A 133 21.82 3.66 4.02
CA CYS A 133 23.13 3.21 4.45
C CYS A 133 23.87 2.52 3.31
N GLU A 134 25.19 2.35 3.51
CA GLU A 134 26.07 1.55 2.67
C GLU A 134 26.18 0.13 3.22
N ALA A 135 26.66 -0.79 2.39
CA ALA A 135 26.89 -2.18 2.79
C ALA A 135 27.95 -2.28 3.88
N GLY A 136 27.71 -3.21 4.79
CA GLY A 136 28.63 -3.61 5.85
C GLY A 136 28.98 -5.10 5.79
N GLU A 137 29.54 -5.61 6.88
CA GLU A 137 29.80 -7.04 7.02
C GLU A 137 28.50 -7.83 6.96
N ALA A 138 28.49 -8.87 6.12
CA ALA A 138 27.29 -9.65 5.83
C ALA A 138 26.72 -10.34 7.10
N VAL A 139 25.41 -10.19 7.28
CA VAL A 139 24.65 -10.90 8.34
C VAL A 139 23.98 -12.16 7.78
N ALA A 140 23.69 -13.10 8.67
CA ALA A 140 22.89 -14.27 8.29
C ALA A 140 21.44 -13.86 8.03
N LEU A 141 20.96 -14.15 6.83
CA LEU A 141 19.56 -14.00 6.43
C LEU A 141 19.13 -15.12 5.49
N ARG A 142 17.84 -15.32 5.38
CA ARG A 142 17.26 -16.30 4.46
C ARG A 142 15.99 -15.76 3.82
N PRO A 143 15.67 -16.16 2.59
CA PRO A 143 14.36 -15.90 2.02
C PRO A 143 13.26 -16.63 2.80
N VAL A 144 12.06 -16.02 2.83
CA VAL A 144 10.88 -16.61 3.47
C VAL A 144 9.68 -16.58 2.54
N SER A 145 8.76 -17.52 2.74
CA SER A 145 7.48 -17.54 2.01
C SER A 145 6.52 -16.48 2.53
N ASP A 146 5.47 -16.17 1.76
CA ASP A 146 4.40 -15.23 2.15
C ASP A 146 3.76 -15.62 3.49
N ALA A 147 3.48 -16.92 3.67
CA ALA A 147 2.86 -17.41 4.88
C ALA A 147 3.80 -17.30 6.09
N GLU A 148 5.08 -17.54 5.89
CA GLU A 148 6.08 -17.38 6.94
C GLU A 148 6.33 -15.91 7.25
N PHE A 149 6.41 -15.06 6.23
CA PHE A 149 6.52 -13.61 6.40
C PHE A 149 5.33 -13.05 7.20
N ALA A 150 4.10 -13.42 6.85
CA ALA A 150 2.91 -13.01 7.58
C ALA A 150 2.98 -13.40 9.06
N ARG A 151 3.36 -14.65 9.36
CA ARG A 151 3.51 -15.12 10.73
C ARG A 151 4.57 -14.34 11.51
N LEU A 152 5.77 -14.21 10.94
CA LEU A 152 6.87 -13.47 11.58
C LEU A 152 6.53 -11.98 11.72
N ARG A 153 5.86 -11.40 10.72
CA ARG A 153 5.48 -9.99 10.78
C ARG A 153 4.57 -9.69 11.98
N ARG A 154 3.66 -10.60 12.33
CA ARG A 154 2.83 -10.44 13.54
C ARG A 154 3.65 -10.39 14.84
N GLU A 155 4.81 -11.05 14.88
CA GLU A 155 5.71 -11.05 16.04
C GLU A 155 6.53 -9.75 16.15
N TYR A 156 6.93 -9.19 15.00
CA TYR A 156 7.75 -7.98 14.94
C TYR A 156 6.95 -6.67 14.83
N LEU A 157 5.67 -6.77 14.44
CA LEU A 157 4.82 -5.59 14.20
C LEU A 157 4.61 -4.81 15.50
N PRO A 158 4.75 -3.46 15.50
CA PRO A 158 4.38 -2.65 16.66
C PRO A 158 2.94 -2.91 17.13
N PRO A 159 2.62 -2.74 18.43
CA PRO A 159 1.28 -2.99 18.97
C PRO A 159 0.16 -2.15 18.34
N ASP A 160 0.53 -1.03 17.71
CA ASP A 160 -0.35 -0.12 16.96
C ASP A 160 -0.22 -0.29 15.43
N GLY A 161 0.41 -1.38 14.99
CA GLY A 161 0.65 -1.69 13.59
C GLY A 161 -0.52 -2.37 12.89
N VAL A 162 -0.70 -2.04 11.61
CA VAL A 162 -1.72 -2.63 10.74
C VAL A 162 -1.25 -3.97 10.19
N ILE A 163 -2.10 -4.97 10.31
CA ILE A 163 -1.90 -6.30 9.72
C ILE A 163 -2.29 -6.26 8.24
N GLN A 164 -1.34 -6.59 7.38
CA GLN A 164 -1.49 -6.67 5.93
C GLN A 164 -1.06 -8.07 5.47
N GLU A 165 -2.00 -8.88 5.01
CA GLU A 165 -1.80 -10.29 4.66
C GLU A 165 -2.58 -10.65 3.39
N GLY A 166 -2.51 -11.91 2.96
CA GLY A 166 -3.24 -12.42 1.80
C GLY A 166 -2.88 -11.67 0.52
N ALA A 167 -3.86 -11.03 -0.11
CA ALA A 167 -3.66 -10.32 -1.36
C ALA A 167 -2.61 -9.18 -1.28
N ASN A 168 -2.40 -8.57 -0.10
CA ASN A 168 -1.33 -7.60 0.10
C ASN A 168 0.03 -8.25 -0.17
N LEU A 169 0.31 -9.37 0.46
CA LEU A 169 1.61 -10.06 0.32
C LEU A 169 1.75 -10.72 -1.05
N SER A 170 0.67 -11.25 -1.62
CA SER A 170 0.70 -11.82 -2.96
C SER A 170 1.03 -10.78 -4.02
N TYR A 171 0.49 -9.57 -3.88
CA TYR A 171 0.82 -8.46 -4.76
C TYR A 171 2.26 -7.98 -4.54
N LEU A 172 2.63 -7.75 -3.29
CA LEU A 172 3.98 -7.29 -2.95
C LEU A 172 5.05 -8.24 -3.49
N LYS A 173 4.82 -9.56 -3.41
CA LYS A 173 5.74 -10.58 -3.91
C LYS A 173 5.91 -10.57 -5.43
N SER A 174 5.03 -9.93 -6.19
CA SER A 174 5.20 -9.82 -7.65
C SER A 174 6.38 -8.91 -8.05
N TYR A 175 6.87 -8.07 -7.13
CA TYR A 175 7.99 -7.15 -7.37
C TYR A 175 8.98 -7.03 -6.19
N ALA A 176 8.67 -7.61 -5.03
CA ALA A 176 9.53 -7.59 -3.84
C ALA A 176 9.84 -9.00 -3.33
N ALA A 177 10.88 -9.12 -2.53
CA ALA A 177 11.29 -10.35 -1.85
C ALA A 177 11.21 -10.20 -0.33
N PHE A 178 11.01 -11.32 0.37
CA PHE A 178 10.90 -11.37 1.81
C PHE A 178 12.08 -12.12 2.41
N TYR A 179 12.67 -11.55 3.46
CA TYR A 179 13.82 -12.11 4.16
C TYR A 179 13.64 -12.06 5.68
N ALA A 180 14.19 -13.06 6.37
CA ALA A 180 14.26 -13.07 7.82
C ALA A 180 15.71 -13.30 8.27
N GLY A 181 16.14 -12.57 9.29
CA GLY A 181 17.35 -12.79 10.05
C GLY A 181 17.07 -13.25 11.47
N GLY A 182 18.09 -13.20 12.34
CA GLY A 182 17.94 -13.60 13.75
C GLY A 182 17.03 -12.67 14.56
N ASP A 183 17.06 -11.39 14.25
CA ASP A 183 16.37 -10.33 15.01
C ASP A 183 15.71 -9.26 14.11
N PHE A 184 15.56 -9.56 12.83
CA PHE A 184 14.89 -8.67 11.86
C PHE A 184 14.04 -9.44 10.85
N LEU A 185 13.09 -8.71 10.25
CA LEU A 185 12.26 -9.14 9.12
C LEU A 185 12.25 -8.04 8.07
N LEU A 186 12.40 -8.39 6.79
CA LEU A 186 12.52 -7.44 5.69
C LEU A 186 11.60 -7.82 4.53
N ALA A 187 10.84 -6.82 4.03
CA ALA A 187 10.29 -6.81 2.69
C ALA A 187 11.10 -5.81 1.85
N ALA A 188 11.65 -6.22 0.72
CA ALA A 188 12.51 -5.38 -0.08
C ALA A 188 12.31 -5.57 -1.57
N GLU A 189 12.40 -4.47 -2.31
CA GLU A 189 12.48 -4.42 -3.76
C GLU A 189 13.94 -4.25 -4.19
N HIS A 190 14.32 -4.91 -5.27
CA HIS A 190 15.61 -4.81 -5.89
C HIS A 190 15.52 -3.85 -7.07
N ASP A 191 16.20 -2.71 -7.01
CA ASP A 191 16.24 -1.73 -8.07
C ASP A 191 17.68 -1.53 -8.57
N GLY A 192 18.04 -2.28 -9.63
CA GLY A 192 19.39 -2.26 -10.18
C GLY A 192 20.43 -2.61 -9.11
N ASP A 193 21.33 -1.65 -8.80
CA ASP A 193 22.43 -1.82 -7.84
C ASP A 193 22.04 -1.40 -6.40
N SER A 194 20.77 -1.01 -6.17
CA SER A 194 20.27 -0.58 -4.87
C SER A 194 19.15 -1.46 -4.33
N LEU A 195 18.99 -1.46 -3.02
CA LEU A 195 17.93 -2.16 -2.32
C LEU A 195 16.98 -1.15 -1.68
N THR A 196 15.68 -1.26 -1.99
CA THR A 196 14.64 -0.53 -1.27
C THR A 196 13.98 -1.45 -0.24
N GLY A 197 14.34 -1.28 1.03
CA GLY A 197 13.70 -1.95 2.16
C GLY A 197 12.36 -1.30 2.44
N MET A 198 11.30 -1.82 1.83
CA MET A 198 9.93 -1.30 1.94
C MET A 198 9.41 -1.36 3.38
N GLU A 199 9.80 -2.38 4.13
CA GLU A 199 9.55 -2.51 5.56
C GLU A 199 10.67 -3.33 6.20
N LEU A 200 11.43 -2.72 7.11
CA LEU A 200 12.39 -3.39 7.98
C LEU A 200 11.86 -3.35 9.41
N LEU A 201 11.50 -4.50 9.95
CA LEU A 201 11.02 -4.68 11.32
C LEU A 201 12.11 -5.31 12.20
N GLY A 202 12.09 -5.04 13.50
CA GLY A 202 13.08 -5.52 14.47
C GLY A 202 14.33 -4.66 14.47
N ASN A 203 15.51 -5.28 14.35
CA ASN A 203 16.80 -4.59 14.44
C ASN A 203 17.16 -3.82 13.17
N ALA A 204 16.86 -2.52 13.15
CA ALA A 204 17.21 -1.65 12.02
C ALA A 204 18.72 -1.48 11.81
N ALA A 205 19.56 -1.71 12.85
CA ALA A 205 21.02 -1.65 12.72
C ALA A 205 21.60 -2.82 11.88
N ALA A 206 20.81 -3.83 11.56
CA ALA A 206 21.20 -4.90 10.65
C ALA A 206 21.26 -4.46 9.17
N ALA A 207 20.71 -3.30 8.81
CA ALA A 207 20.58 -2.85 7.41
C ALA A 207 21.90 -2.89 6.61
N PRO A 208 23.05 -2.40 7.09
CA PRO A 208 24.33 -2.52 6.38
C PRO A 208 24.72 -3.97 6.12
N GLY A 209 24.51 -4.84 7.11
CA GLY A 209 24.81 -6.28 6.96
C GLY A 209 23.85 -7.01 6.02
N ILE A 210 22.59 -6.57 5.95
CA ILE A 210 21.61 -7.06 4.96
C ILE A 210 22.08 -6.74 3.54
N LEU A 211 22.52 -5.50 3.31
CA LEU A 211 23.08 -5.09 2.02
C LEU A 211 24.28 -5.94 1.64
N GLY A 212 25.24 -6.13 2.57
CA GLY A 212 26.41 -6.98 2.34
C GLY A 212 26.04 -8.43 2.01
N ALA A 213 25.05 -9.00 2.69
CA ALA A 213 24.60 -10.38 2.46
C ALA A 213 23.85 -10.56 1.13
N LEU A 214 23.12 -9.52 0.66
CA LEU A 214 22.38 -9.53 -0.60
C LEU A 214 23.20 -9.03 -1.81
N GLY A 215 24.43 -8.50 -1.57
CA GLY A 215 25.33 -8.04 -2.63
C GLY A 215 25.03 -6.64 -3.16
N PHE A 216 24.33 -5.81 -2.41
CA PHE A 216 24.07 -4.41 -2.75
C PHE A 216 25.09 -3.48 -2.10
N SER A 217 25.50 -2.42 -2.78
CA SER A 217 26.44 -1.44 -2.24
C SER A 217 25.77 -0.42 -1.30
N HIS A 218 24.52 -0.09 -1.55
CA HIS A 218 23.74 0.86 -0.77
C HIS A 218 22.24 0.51 -0.79
N GLY A 219 21.49 1.08 0.14
CA GLY A 219 20.04 0.90 0.19
C GLY A 219 19.34 1.96 1.01
N HIS A 220 18.03 2.03 0.81
CA HIS A 220 17.09 2.87 1.54
C HIS A 220 16.10 2.00 2.28
N PHE A 221 15.82 2.27 3.54
CA PHE A 221 14.99 1.43 4.40
C PHE A 221 13.92 2.24 5.11
N ARG A 222 12.69 1.70 5.12
CA ARG A 222 11.58 2.17 5.94
C ARG A 222 11.42 1.26 7.16
N THR A 223 11.23 1.86 8.33
CA THR A 223 11.09 1.16 9.61
C THR A 223 10.05 1.84 10.50
N PRO A 224 9.49 1.17 11.52
CA PRO A 224 8.69 1.84 12.54
C PRO A 224 9.44 3.04 13.15
N GLY A 225 8.75 4.17 13.27
CA GLY A 225 9.35 5.39 13.80
C GLY A 225 8.42 6.59 13.71
N THR A 226 8.94 7.77 14.05
CA THR A 226 8.13 9.00 14.18
C THR A 226 8.62 10.16 13.34
N ALA A 227 9.60 9.94 12.45
CA ALA A 227 10.27 11.01 11.72
C ALA A 227 9.42 11.59 10.57
N LEU A 228 8.61 10.75 9.92
CA LEU A 228 7.85 11.12 8.73
C LEU A 228 6.37 10.78 8.89
N PRO A 229 5.46 11.61 8.35
CA PRO A 229 4.05 11.28 8.28
C PRO A 229 3.85 10.12 7.29
N GLY A 230 3.17 9.06 7.76
CA GLY A 230 2.79 7.90 6.96
C GLY A 230 1.35 8.00 6.43
N ALA A 231 0.58 6.93 6.62
CA ALA A 231 -0.78 6.84 6.13
C ALA A 231 -1.75 7.83 6.79
N MET A 232 -2.84 8.11 6.09
CA MET A 232 -4.01 8.78 6.64
C MET A 232 -5.14 7.78 6.85
N PHE A 233 -5.95 8.02 7.87
CA PHE A 233 -7.08 7.20 8.28
C PHE A 233 -8.40 7.97 8.25
N ARG A 234 -9.46 7.30 7.80
CA ARG A 234 -10.84 7.76 7.93
C ARG A 234 -11.67 6.69 8.61
N PRO A 235 -12.29 6.97 9.78
CA PRO A 235 -13.26 6.06 10.37
C PRO A 235 -14.51 5.95 9.47
N LEU A 236 -14.99 4.74 9.25
CA LEU A 236 -16.22 4.44 8.51
C LEU A 236 -17.36 4.10 9.46
N ARG A 237 -17.05 3.77 10.73
CA ARG A 237 -17.98 3.48 11.79
C ARG A 237 -17.58 4.18 13.10
N PRO A 238 -18.53 4.48 13.99
CA PRO A 238 -18.20 4.95 15.33
C PRO A 238 -17.35 3.92 16.09
N GLY A 239 -16.33 4.38 16.82
CA GLY A 239 -15.44 3.52 17.58
C GLY A 239 -14.32 2.85 16.78
N ALA A 240 -14.14 3.20 15.52
CA ALA A 240 -12.98 2.75 14.76
C ALA A 240 -11.70 3.44 15.28
N ASP A 241 -10.73 2.62 15.69
CA ASP A 241 -9.44 3.08 16.21
C ASP A 241 -8.48 3.44 15.08
N ALA A 242 -7.77 4.55 15.23
CA ALA A 242 -6.71 4.91 14.31
C ALA A 242 -5.43 4.13 14.63
N PRO A 243 -4.78 3.46 13.66
CA PRO A 243 -3.49 2.82 13.88
C PRO A 243 -2.36 3.84 13.98
N GLY A 244 -1.24 3.46 14.59
CA GLY A 244 -0.03 4.28 14.69
C GLY A 244 1.04 3.91 13.67
N TYR A 245 0.99 2.69 13.13
CA TYR A 245 1.97 2.23 12.14
C TYR A 245 1.31 1.50 10.97
N PHE A 246 1.73 1.84 9.76
CA PHE A 246 1.33 1.22 8.50
C PHE A 246 2.58 1.09 7.62
N GLY A 247 3.14 -0.11 7.49
CA GLY A 247 4.50 -0.31 6.96
C GLY A 247 4.54 -0.75 5.50
N LEU A 248 3.71 -1.73 5.09
CA LEU A 248 3.71 -2.19 3.70
C LEU A 248 2.89 -1.23 2.83
N ILE A 249 3.55 -0.16 2.42
CA ILE A 249 3.01 0.85 1.51
C ILE A 249 3.42 0.42 0.09
N PHE A 250 2.46 0.39 -0.81
CA PHE A 250 2.69 0.09 -2.22
C PHE A 250 2.90 1.43 -2.95
N ASP A 251 4.17 1.78 -3.14
CA ASP A 251 4.59 3.02 -3.82
C ASP A 251 4.78 2.77 -5.30
#